data_98c32e7605801eda7769289599427dd5
#
_entry.id   98c32e7605801eda7769289599427dd5
#
_cell.length_a   1.000
_cell.length_b   1.000
_cell.length_c   1.000
_cell.angle_alpha   90.00
_cell.angle_beta   90.00
_cell.angle_gamma   90.00
#
_symmetry.space_group_name_H-M   'P 1'
#
loop_
_entity.id
_entity.type
_entity.pdbx_description
1 polymer ?
#
loop_
_entity_poly.entity_id
_entity_poly.type
_entity_poly.pdbx_seq_one_letter_code
_entity_poly.pdbx_strand_id
1 'polypeptide(L)'
;RSLAAGAMIGEGTSYPDLVHTTELTSEKYGVGCRKGSDLASYINSVFAESYADGSTQEIAKKYGVQDSLLEQEPCEFKQSDSDSDVDYIKSQGKMIVGITEFEPMDYKDKDDKWIGFDADMARLVGEKLGVDVEFVVIDWDNKVMELDSKKIDVVWNGMTLTDEVTKSMECTNAYCNNAQVVVEREK
;
A
#
# COMPACT_ATOMS: atom_id res chain seq x y z
N ARG A 1 -14.85 4.93 3.77
CA ARG A 1 -14.02 3.72 3.68
C ARG A 1 -13.76 3.19 5.09
N SER A 2 -13.83 1.88 5.31
CA SER A 2 -13.74 1.27 6.65
C SER A 2 -12.40 1.55 7.33
N LEU A 3 -11.27 1.50 6.61
CA LEU A 3 -9.95 1.79 7.17
C LEU A 3 -9.83 3.26 7.62
N ALA A 4 -10.26 4.21 6.79
CA ALA A 4 -10.27 5.62 7.15
C ALA A 4 -11.26 5.92 8.30
N ALA A 5 -12.44 5.30 8.29
CA ALA A 5 -13.40 5.41 9.38
C ALA A 5 -12.83 4.85 10.69
N GLY A 6 -12.21 3.68 10.66
CA GLY A 6 -11.59 3.07 11.83
C GLY A 6 -10.48 3.91 12.49
N ALA A 7 -9.81 4.77 11.71
CA ALA A 7 -8.83 5.71 12.26
C ALA A 7 -9.46 6.93 12.95
N MET A 8 -10.74 7.21 12.70
CA MET A 8 -11.42 8.45 13.12
C MET A 8 -12.54 8.24 14.14
N ILE A 9 -13.16 7.06 14.18
CA ILE A 9 -14.36 6.75 14.97
C ILE A 9 -14.10 5.69 16.02
N GLY A 10 -14.91 5.69 17.10
CA GLY A 10 -14.82 4.74 18.20
C GLY A 10 -14.00 5.27 19.39
N GLU A 11 -14.00 4.50 20.47
CA GLU A 11 -13.35 4.90 21.73
C GLU A 11 -11.85 5.21 21.51
N GLY A 12 -11.40 6.33 22.05
CA GLY A 12 -10.00 6.80 21.94
C GLY A 12 -9.66 7.55 20.65
N THR A 13 -10.63 7.82 19.81
CA THR A 13 -10.46 8.56 18.54
C THR A 13 -11.10 9.96 18.57
N SER A 14 -11.05 10.67 17.45
CA SER A 14 -11.65 11.99 17.30
C SER A 14 -13.17 12.01 17.43
N TYR A 15 -13.82 10.89 17.13
CA TYR A 15 -15.30 10.75 17.17
C TYR A 15 -15.70 9.48 17.95
N PRO A 16 -15.61 9.52 19.28
CA PRO A 16 -15.83 8.32 20.11
C PRO A 16 -17.26 7.78 20.06
N ASP A 17 -18.23 8.65 19.77
CA ASP A 17 -19.67 8.29 19.74
C ASP A 17 -20.13 7.74 18.38
N LEU A 18 -19.23 7.59 17.43
CA LEU A 18 -19.54 7.08 16.11
C LEU A 18 -19.09 5.64 15.94
N VAL A 19 -19.92 4.86 15.27
CA VAL A 19 -19.65 3.46 14.92
C VAL A 19 -19.98 3.23 13.43
N HIS A 20 -19.32 2.29 12.79
CA HIS A 20 -19.75 1.85 11.47
C HIS A 20 -20.72 0.67 11.61
N THR A 21 -21.81 0.69 10.85
CA THR A 21 -22.92 -0.26 11.02
C THR A 21 -23.15 -1.15 9.79
N THR A 22 -22.89 -0.66 8.61
CA THR A 22 -23.20 -1.35 7.36
C THR A 22 -22.06 -1.20 6.37
N GLU A 23 -21.62 -2.32 5.82
CA GLU A 23 -20.69 -2.36 4.69
C GLU A 23 -21.49 -2.33 3.38
N LEU A 24 -21.20 -1.34 2.54
CA LEU A 24 -21.87 -1.17 1.24
C LEU A 24 -21.15 -1.90 0.13
N THR A 25 -19.82 -1.89 0.16
CA THR A 25 -18.95 -2.55 -0.83
C THR A 25 -17.71 -3.09 -0.17
N SER A 26 -17.17 -4.19 -0.70
CA SER A 26 -15.86 -4.71 -0.32
C SER A 26 -14.86 -4.43 -1.43
N GLU A 27 -13.68 -3.93 -1.07
CA GLU A 27 -12.58 -3.59 -1.96
C GLU A 27 -11.31 -4.29 -1.47
N LYS A 28 -10.36 -4.53 -2.37
CA LYS A 28 -9.04 -5.07 -2.04
C LYS A 28 -7.97 -4.09 -2.49
N TYR A 29 -7.00 -3.81 -1.61
CA TYR A 29 -5.88 -2.96 -1.92
C TYR A 29 -4.68 -3.77 -2.42
N GLY A 30 -4.03 -3.24 -3.44
CA GLY A 30 -2.77 -3.74 -3.96
C GLY A 30 -1.84 -2.60 -4.35
N VAL A 31 -0.62 -2.96 -4.72
CA VAL A 31 0.43 -2.04 -5.16
C VAL A 31 0.53 -2.10 -6.68
N GLY A 32 0.67 -0.96 -7.33
CA GLY A 32 0.81 -0.85 -8.79
C GLY A 32 2.23 -0.52 -9.20
N CYS A 33 2.77 -1.34 -10.12
CA CYS A 33 4.07 -1.13 -10.74
C CYS A 33 3.90 -0.86 -12.24
N ARG A 34 4.97 -0.43 -12.92
CA ARG A 34 4.97 -0.33 -14.39
C ARG A 34 4.50 -1.64 -15.01
N LYS A 35 3.77 -1.55 -16.11
CA LYS A 35 3.29 -2.75 -16.82
C LYS A 35 4.48 -3.62 -17.24
N GLY A 36 4.40 -4.90 -16.89
CA GLY A 36 5.47 -5.87 -17.11
C GLY A 36 6.66 -5.78 -16.15
N SER A 37 6.59 -4.95 -15.12
CA SER A 37 7.65 -4.82 -14.10
C SER A 37 7.73 -6.08 -13.22
N ASP A 38 8.94 -6.57 -12.98
CA ASP A 38 9.20 -7.65 -12.02
C ASP A 38 9.21 -7.16 -10.55
N LEU A 39 9.06 -5.85 -10.31
CA LEU A 39 8.93 -5.28 -8.98
C LEU A 39 7.67 -5.82 -8.26
N ALA A 40 6.56 -6.02 -8.98
CA ALA A 40 5.36 -6.61 -8.39
C ALA A 40 5.62 -8.02 -7.83
N SER A 41 6.34 -8.85 -8.57
CA SER A 41 6.78 -10.19 -8.10
C SER A 41 7.71 -10.09 -6.89
N TYR A 42 8.63 -9.12 -6.87
CA TYR A 42 9.49 -8.88 -5.73
C TYR A 42 8.71 -8.47 -4.48
N ILE A 43 7.79 -7.52 -4.62
CA ILE A 43 6.93 -7.08 -3.51
C ILE A 43 6.08 -8.24 -2.99
N ASN A 44 5.53 -9.08 -3.86
CA ASN A 44 4.79 -10.28 -3.45
C ASN A 44 5.65 -11.22 -2.60
N SER A 45 6.93 -11.41 -2.94
CA SER A 45 7.85 -12.23 -2.14
C SER A 45 8.11 -11.61 -0.76
N VAL A 46 8.23 -10.28 -0.69
CA VAL A 46 8.37 -9.56 0.59
C VAL A 46 7.09 -9.66 1.42
N PHE A 47 5.92 -9.54 0.80
CA PHE A 47 4.64 -9.73 1.49
C PHE A 47 4.53 -11.13 2.10
N ALA A 48 4.88 -12.16 1.35
CA ALA A 48 4.87 -13.54 1.83
C ALA A 48 5.81 -13.73 3.04
N GLU A 49 7.05 -13.26 2.93
CA GLU A 49 8.05 -13.35 3.98
C GLU A 49 7.65 -12.57 5.23
N SER A 50 7.26 -11.30 5.08
CA SER A 50 6.91 -10.43 6.21
C SER A 50 5.58 -10.80 6.86
N TYR A 51 4.66 -11.41 6.15
CA TYR A 51 3.47 -12.00 6.73
C TYR A 51 3.80 -13.24 7.57
N ALA A 52 4.66 -14.12 7.06
CA ALA A 52 5.07 -15.34 7.75
C ALA A 52 5.89 -15.07 9.01
N ASP A 53 6.76 -14.05 9.02
CA ASP A 53 7.60 -13.70 10.18
C ASP A 53 6.92 -12.76 11.18
N GLY A 54 5.72 -12.25 10.88
CA GLY A 54 4.94 -11.38 11.74
C GLY A 54 5.23 -9.87 11.59
N SER A 55 6.18 -9.47 10.75
CA SER A 55 6.54 -8.05 10.55
C SER A 55 5.38 -7.23 10.01
N THR A 56 4.60 -7.80 9.07
CA THR A 56 3.42 -7.14 8.51
C THR A 56 2.37 -6.88 9.59
N GLN A 57 2.12 -7.86 10.47
CA GLN A 57 1.15 -7.75 11.56
C GLN A 57 1.57 -6.70 12.60
N GLU A 58 2.87 -6.57 12.88
CA GLU A 58 3.38 -5.55 13.79
C GLU A 58 3.18 -4.14 13.23
N ILE A 59 3.49 -3.93 11.94
CA ILE A 59 3.23 -2.67 11.26
C ILE A 59 1.72 -2.36 11.24
N ALA A 60 0.89 -3.36 10.92
CA ALA A 60 -0.56 -3.20 10.91
C ALA A 60 -1.13 -2.79 12.25
N LYS A 61 -0.68 -3.38 13.36
CA LYS A 61 -1.09 -3.02 14.72
C LYS A 61 -0.72 -1.60 15.08
N LYS A 62 0.43 -1.12 14.64
CA LYS A 62 0.88 0.26 14.85
C LYS A 62 -0.12 1.28 14.31
N TYR A 63 -0.81 0.95 13.22
CA TYR A 63 -1.77 1.83 12.54
C TYR A 63 -3.23 1.39 12.69
N GLY A 64 -3.51 0.36 13.49
CA GLY A 64 -4.88 -0.10 13.75
C GLY A 64 -5.56 -0.80 12.58
N VAL A 65 -4.81 -1.35 11.63
CA VAL A 65 -5.35 -2.00 10.42
C VAL A 65 -5.19 -3.52 10.40
N GLN A 66 -4.81 -4.13 11.53
CA GLN A 66 -4.53 -5.56 11.63
C GLN A 66 -5.71 -6.45 11.22
N ASP A 67 -6.94 -6.02 11.49
CA ASP A 67 -8.15 -6.80 11.17
C ASP A 67 -8.51 -6.78 9.68
N SER A 68 -7.86 -5.90 8.92
CA SER A 68 -8.05 -5.75 7.48
C SER A 68 -6.98 -6.44 6.64
N LEU A 69 -5.95 -7.02 7.28
CA LEU A 69 -4.90 -7.73 6.57
C LEU A 69 -5.43 -8.98 5.86
N LEU A 70 -4.90 -9.23 4.68
CA LEU A 70 -5.09 -10.48 3.94
C LEU A 70 -3.90 -11.39 4.15
N GLU A 71 -4.19 -12.67 4.32
CA GLU A 71 -3.17 -13.72 4.36
C GLU A 71 -2.35 -13.74 3.06
N GLN A 72 -1.04 -13.97 3.19
CA GLN A 72 -0.13 -14.06 2.07
C GLN A 72 0.44 -15.48 1.97
N GLU A 73 0.21 -16.11 0.83
CA GLU A 73 0.78 -17.42 0.53
C GLU A 73 2.27 -17.31 0.21
N PRO A 74 3.08 -18.36 0.46
CA PRO A 74 4.47 -18.38 0.07
C PRO A 74 4.65 -18.02 -1.41
N CYS A 75 5.54 -17.09 -1.69
CA CYS A 75 5.78 -16.58 -3.02
C CYS A 75 7.28 -16.27 -3.20
N GLU A 76 7.87 -16.80 -4.27
CA GLU A 76 9.25 -16.51 -4.62
C GLU A 76 9.33 -15.41 -5.67
N PHE A 77 10.37 -14.59 -5.57
CA PHE A 77 10.66 -13.58 -6.58
C PHE A 77 11.03 -14.23 -7.92
N LYS A 78 10.38 -13.76 -8.97
CA LYS A 78 10.67 -14.13 -10.35
C LYS A 78 11.24 -12.93 -11.08
N GLN A 79 12.56 -12.91 -11.22
CA GLN A 79 13.24 -11.86 -11.96
C GLN A 79 12.99 -12.02 -13.46
N SER A 80 12.82 -10.90 -14.16
CA SER A 80 12.73 -10.88 -15.63
C SER A 80 14.08 -11.23 -16.26
N ASP A 81 14.04 -11.97 -17.35
CA ASP A 81 15.26 -12.38 -18.09
C ASP A 81 15.97 -11.19 -18.76
N SER A 82 15.23 -10.13 -19.06
CA SER A 82 15.73 -8.90 -19.64
C SER A 82 14.96 -7.70 -19.08
N ASP A 83 15.60 -6.52 -19.06
CA ASP A 83 14.98 -5.26 -18.64
C ASP A 83 14.32 -5.31 -17.25
N SER A 84 14.98 -5.97 -16.28
CA SER A 84 14.50 -6.07 -14.91
C SER A 84 14.35 -4.68 -14.28
N ASP A 85 13.12 -4.36 -13.89
CA ASP A 85 12.79 -3.11 -13.21
C ASP A 85 13.40 -3.07 -11.79
N VAL A 86 13.50 -4.22 -11.15
CA VAL A 86 14.21 -4.36 -9.87
C VAL A 86 15.69 -4.00 -10.00
N ASP A 87 16.36 -4.46 -11.06
CA ASP A 87 17.75 -4.11 -11.31
C ASP A 87 17.91 -2.62 -11.63
N TYR A 88 16.98 -2.04 -12.39
CA TYR A 88 16.94 -0.61 -12.65
C TYR A 88 16.84 0.19 -11.33
N ILE A 89 15.90 -0.15 -10.45
CA ILE A 89 15.69 0.52 -9.17
C ILE A 89 16.93 0.41 -8.28
N LYS A 90 17.53 -0.78 -8.22
CA LYS A 90 18.81 -0.99 -7.50
C LYS A 90 19.93 -0.12 -8.07
N SER A 91 20.01 0.02 -9.38
CA SER A 91 21.03 0.86 -10.03
C SER A 91 20.82 2.35 -9.73
N GLN A 92 19.60 2.79 -9.52
CA GLN A 92 19.27 4.16 -9.10
C GLN A 92 19.55 4.42 -7.61
N GLY A 93 19.67 3.36 -6.81
CA GLY A 93 19.86 3.44 -5.36
C GLY A 93 18.64 3.91 -4.59
N LYS A 94 17.50 4.05 -5.24
CA LYS A 94 16.24 4.48 -4.63
C LYS A 94 15.03 3.90 -5.33
N MET A 95 13.95 3.71 -4.55
CA MET A 95 12.61 3.39 -5.03
C MET A 95 11.70 4.62 -4.81
N ILE A 96 11.10 5.13 -5.86
CA ILE A 96 10.23 6.30 -5.81
C ILE A 96 8.78 5.84 -5.71
N VAL A 97 8.13 6.18 -4.61
CA VAL A 97 6.76 5.77 -4.28
C VAL A 97 5.80 6.93 -4.52
N GLY A 98 4.88 6.76 -5.46
CA GLY A 98 3.80 7.70 -5.73
C GLY A 98 2.65 7.52 -4.73
N ILE A 99 2.31 8.58 -4.02
CA ILE A 99 1.31 8.61 -2.95
C ILE A 99 0.39 9.82 -3.06
N THR A 100 -0.71 9.76 -2.30
CA THR A 100 -1.52 10.91 -1.89
C THR A 100 -1.73 10.83 -0.38
N GLU A 101 -2.17 11.90 0.25
CA GLU A 101 -2.51 11.86 1.66
C GLU A 101 -3.77 11.03 1.89
N PHE A 102 -3.62 9.93 2.63
CA PHE A 102 -4.68 8.97 2.90
C PHE A 102 -4.43 8.22 4.23
N GLU A 103 -4.79 8.82 5.36
CA GLU A 103 -4.71 8.15 6.67
C GLU A 103 -5.68 6.94 6.73
N PRO A 104 -5.27 5.79 7.29
CA PRO A 104 -4.01 5.47 7.97
C PRO A 104 -2.92 4.85 7.07
N MET A 105 -3.08 4.91 5.75
CA MET A 105 -2.17 4.26 4.80
C MET A 105 -0.93 5.10 4.51
N ASP A 106 -1.12 6.37 4.12
CA ASP A 106 -0.06 7.34 3.86
C ASP A 106 -0.49 8.71 4.38
N TYR A 107 0.21 9.25 5.36
CA TYR A 107 -0.08 10.56 5.90
C TYR A 107 1.16 11.12 6.61
N LYS A 108 1.11 12.41 6.95
CA LYS A 108 2.23 13.07 7.62
C LYS A 108 2.06 13.12 9.13
N ASP A 109 3.14 12.90 9.84
CA ASP A 109 3.20 13.12 11.27
C ASP A 109 3.45 14.61 11.59
N LYS A 110 3.55 14.93 12.90
CA LYS A 110 3.81 16.28 13.39
C LYS A 110 5.14 16.89 12.92
N ASP A 111 6.07 16.07 12.50
CA ASP A 111 7.41 16.44 12.02
C ASP A 111 7.48 16.46 10.48
N ASP A 112 6.32 16.47 9.80
CA ASP A 112 6.16 16.47 8.33
C ASP A 112 6.75 15.22 7.65
N LYS A 113 6.91 14.13 8.38
CA LYS A 113 7.41 12.85 7.87
C LYS A 113 6.25 11.97 7.41
N TRP A 114 6.40 11.36 6.24
CA TRP A 114 5.45 10.35 5.76
C TRP A 114 5.48 9.12 6.65
N ILE A 115 4.30 8.76 7.17
CA ILE A 115 4.03 7.58 7.97
C ILE A 115 2.76 6.90 7.47
N GLY A 116 2.39 5.79 8.05
CA GLY A 116 1.23 5.00 7.70
C GLY A 116 1.61 3.57 7.37
N PHE A 117 0.59 2.72 7.24
CA PHE A 117 0.81 1.30 6.94
C PHE A 117 1.54 1.11 5.60
N ASP A 118 1.06 1.78 4.55
CA ASP A 118 1.66 1.67 3.21
C ASP A 118 3.07 2.27 3.18
N ALA A 119 3.28 3.43 3.81
CA ALA A 119 4.59 4.06 3.89
C ALA A 119 5.63 3.17 4.61
N ASP A 120 5.26 2.55 5.72
CA ASP A 120 6.17 1.68 6.47
C ASP A 120 6.42 0.36 5.73
N MET A 121 5.43 -0.21 5.04
CA MET A 121 5.61 -1.38 4.18
C MET A 121 6.51 -1.08 2.97
N ALA A 122 6.37 0.10 2.37
CA ALA A 122 7.25 0.54 1.28
C ALA A 122 8.71 0.66 1.75
N ARG A 123 8.93 1.18 2.96
CA ARG A 123 10.28 1.21 3.57
C ARG A 123 10.84 -0.18 3.82
N LEU A 124 10.02 -1.12 4.26
CA LEU A 124 10.44 -2.51 4.44
C LEU A 124 10.91 -3.13 3.11
N VAL A 125 10.18 -2.89 2.02
CA VAL A 125 10.58 -3.33 0.68
C VAL A 125 11.88 -2.66 0.23
N GLY A 126 12.04 -1.35 0.44
CA GLY A 126 13.26 -0.61 0.12
C GLY A 126 14.47 -1.13 0.90
N GLU A 127 14.31 -1.43 2.19
CA GLU A 127 15.35 -2.03 3.02
C GLU A 127 15.81 -3.39 2.48
N LYS A 128 14.86 -4.26 2.12
CA LYS A 128 15.17 -5.57 1.53
C LYS A 128 15.81 -5.47 0.14
N LEU A 129 15.43 -4.48 -0.66
CA LEU A 129 16.09 -4.16 -1.94
C LEU A 129 17.48 -3.55 -1.77
N GLY A 130 17.79 -3.00 -0.58
CA GLY A 130 19.02 -2.25 -0.33
C GLY A 130 19.03 -0.87 -0.96
N VAL A 131 17.89 -0.22 -1.09
CA VAL A 131 17.72 1.12 -1.68
C VAL A 131 17.00 2.07 -0.73
N ASP A 132 17.20 3.37 -0.92
CA ASP A 132 16.43 4.40 -0.24
C ASP A 132 14.99 4.44 -0.78
N VAL A 133 14.07 4.92 0.03
CA VAL A 133 12.67 5.14 -0.35
C VAL A 133 12.36 6.64 -0.38
N GLU A 134 11.90 7.11 -1.53
CA GLU A 134 11.48 8.48 -1.74
C GLU A 134 9.96 8.52 -1.99
N PHE A 135 9.23 9.33 -1.21
CA PHE A 135 7.79 9.51 -1.39
C PHE A 135 7.51 10.78 -2.19
N VAL A 136 6.71 10.64 -3.24
CA VAL A 136 6.30 11.73 -4.13
C VAL A 136 4.79 11.82 -4.17
N VAL A 137 4.25 12.98 -3.84
CA VAL A 137 2.81 13.24 -3.99
C VAL A 137 2.50 13.40 -5.48
N ILE A 138 1.56 12.60 -5.97
CA ILE A 138 1.14 12.59 -7.37
C ILE A 138 -0.31 13.05 -7.52
N ASP A 139 -0.65 13.52 -8.71
CA ASP A 139 -2.03 13.56 -9.15
C ASP A 139 -2.48 12.12 -9.46
N TRP A 140 -3.51 11.66 -8.74
CA TRP A 140 -3.97 10.27 -8.82
C TRP A 140 -4.38 9.85 -10.24
N ASP A 141 -4.96 10.75 -11.00
CA ASP A 141 -5.39 10.48 -12.38
C ASP A 141 -4.19 10.26 -13.33
N ASN A 142 -3.02 10.76 -12.97
CA ASN A 142 -1.79 10.64 -13.75
C ASN A 142 -0.89 9.46 -13.35
N LYS A 143 -1.30 8.62 -12.40
CA LYS A 143 -0.45 7.55 -11.82
C LYS A 143 0.19 6.62 -12.86
N VAL A 144 -0.54 6.22 -13.89
CA VAL A 144 -0.02 5.34 -14.96
C VAL A 144 1.05 6.06 -15.77
N MET A 145 0.79 7.31 -16.15
CA MET A 145 1.77 8.14 -16.89
C MET A 145 3.05 8.39 -16.06
N GLU A 146 2.91 8.63 -14.77
CA GLU A 146 4.06 8.81 -13.86
C GLU A 146 4.90 7.53 -13.74
N LEU A 147 4.27 6.35 -13.72
CA LEU A 147 4.95 5.05 -13.77
C LEU A 147 5.68 4.86 -15.10
N ASP A 148 5.00 5.05 -16.23
CA ASP A 148 5.54 4.81 -17.57
C ASP A 148 6.71 5.75 -17.89
N SER A 149 6.65 6.98 -17.40
CA SER A 149 7.73 7.96 -17.55
C SER A 149 8.90 7.79 -16.57
N LYS A 150 8.82 6.81 -15.68
CA LYS A 150 9.80 6.56 -14.59
C LYS A 150 9.99 7.73 -13.62
N LYS A 151 9.02 8.61 -13.51
CA LYS A 151 8.97 9.61 -12.43
C LYS A 151 8.68 9.01 -11.08
N ILE A 152 7.93 7.92 -11.05
CA ILE A 152 7.74 7.04 -9.90
C ILE A 152 8.00 5.59 -10.32
N ASP A 153 8.33 4.74 -9.38
CA ASP A 153 8.57 3.31 -9.61
C ASP A 153 7.37 2.46 -9.20
N VAL A 154 6.58 2.96 -8.28
CA VAL A 154 5.47 2.24 -7.69
C VAL A 154 4.39 3.21 -7.22
N VAL A 155 3.11 2.81 -7.33
CA VAL A 155 1.96 3.49 -6.72
C VAL A 155 1.53 2.66 -5.52
N TRP A 156 1.65 3.25 -4.33
CA TRP A 156 1.34 2.55 -3.07
C TRP A 156 0.55 3.46 -2.14
N ASN A 157 -0.77 3.44 -2.26
CA ASN A 157 -1.65 4.43 -1.62
C ASN A 157 -3.05 3.88 -1.33
N GLY A 158 -3.15 2.68 -0.75
CA GLY A 158 -4.44 2.05 -0.56
C GLY A 158 -5.22 1.96 -1.87
N MET A 159 -4.55 1.50 -2.92
CA MET A 159 -5.12 1.47 -4.25
C MET A 159 -6.04 0.26 -4.42
N THR A 160 -7.31 0.50 -4.74
CA THR A 160 -8.26 -0.55 -5.04
C THR A 160 -7.89 -1.28 -6.34
N LEU A 161 -7.81 -2.60 -6.28
CA LEU A 161 -7.56 -3.45 -7.43
C LEU A 161 -8.84 -3.59 -8.27
N THR A 162 -9.05 -2.65 -9.18
CA THR A 162 -10.12 -2.68 -10.19
C THR A 162 -9.63 -3.33 -11.47
N ASP A 163 -10.54 -3.73 -12.36
CA ASP A 163 -10.19 -4.26 -13.68
C ASP A 163 -9.37 -3.25 -14.50
N GLU A 164 -9.69 -1.96 -14.40
CA GLU A 164 -8.96 -0.88 -15.06
C GLU A 164 -7.51 -0.81 -14.57
N VAL A 165 -7.32 -0.81 -13.26
CA VAL A 165 -6.00 -0.75 -12.61
C VAL A 165 -5.16 -1.97 -12.99
N THR A 166 -5.71 -3.18 -12.92
CA THR A 166 -4.98 -4.41 -13.23
C THR A 166 -4.64 -4.58 -14.71
N LYS A 167 -5.37 -3.91 -15.60
CA LYS A 167 -5.06 -3.86 -17.03
C LYS A 167 -3.94 -2.88 -17.36
N SER A 168 -3.86 -1.77 -16.64
CA SER A 168 -2.92 -0.67 -16.93
C SER A 168 -1.59 -0.76 -16.18
N MET A 169 -1.54 -1.51 -15.09
CA MET A 169 -0.36 -1.69 -14.23
C MET A 169 -0.07 -3.17 -13.98
N GLU A 170 1.16 -3.48 -13.62
CA GLU A 170 1.52 -4.75 -13.00
C GLU A 170 1.23 -4.64 -11.51
N CYS A 171 0.21 -5.35 -11.03
CA CYS A 171 -0.24 -5.24 -9.65
C CYS A 171 0.26 -6.40 -8.79
N THR A 172 0.50 -6.13 -7.53
CA THR A 172 0.80 -7.15 -6.51
C THR A 172 -0.46 -7.93 -6.15
N ASN A 173 -0.28 -8.99 -5.36
CA ASN A 173 -1.36 -9.60 -4.60
C ASN A 173 -2.01 -8.54 -3.70
N ALA A 174 -3.31 -8.73 -3.42
CA ALA A 174 -3.99 -7.89 -2.45
C ALA A 174 -3.41 -8.10 -1.05
N TYR A 175 -3.24 -7.01 -0.28
CA TYR A 175 -2.68 -7.07 1.07
C TYR A 175 -3.66 -6.65 2.17
N CYS A 176 -4.68 -5.87 1.83
CA CYS A 176 -5.73 -5.41 2.74
C CYS A 176 -7.10 -5.47 2.10
N ASN A 177 -8.11 -5.73 2.93
CA ASN A 177 -9.50 -5.45 2.61
C ASN A 177 -9.87 -4.03 3.01
N ASN A 178 -10.78 -3.42 2.26
CA ASN A 178 -11.45 -2.18 2.59
C ASN A 178 -12.92 -2.28 2.20
N ALA A 179 -13.76 -1.48 2.84
CA ALA A 179 -15.17 -1.38 2.50
C ALA A 179 -15.63 0.08 2.54
N GLN A 180 -16.66 0.41 1.80
CA GLN A 180 -17.44 1.61 2.08
C GLN A 180 -18.42 1.28 3.19
N VAL A 181 -18.49 2.14 4.19
CA VAL A 181 -19.30 1.90 5.39
C VAL A 181 -20.21 3.07 5.68
N VAL A 182 -21.34 2.77 6.31
CA VAL A 182 -22.19 3.78 6.91
C VAL A 182 -21.72 4.02 8.33
N VAL A 183 -21.54 5.29 8.68
CA VAL A 183 -21.17 5.72 10.04
C VAL A 183 -22.37 6.34 10.70
N GLU A 184 -22.70 5.88 11.89
CA GLU A 184 -23.87 6.33 12.67
C GLU A 184 -23.42 6.61 14.11
N ARG A 185 -24.27 7.36 14.84
CA ARG A 185 -24.09 7.51 16.29
C ARG A 185 -24.47 6.21 16.99
N GLU A 186 -23.63 5.80 17.93
CA GLU A 186 -23.97 4.74 18.86
C GLU A 186 -25.22 5.14 19.67
N LYS A 187 -26.21 4.25 19.77
CA LYS A 187 -27.50 4.52 20.46
C LYS A 187 -27.41 4.19 21.94
#